data_c787e16ad3eb1bb4ac24637fe8e5b648
#
_entry.id   c787e16ad3eb1bb4ac24637fe8e5b648
#
_cell.length_a   1.000
_cell.length_b   1.000
_cell.length_c   1.000
_cell.angle_alpha   90.00
_cell.angle_beta   90.00
_cell.angle_gamma   90.00
#
_symmetry.space_group_name_H-M   'P 1'
#
loop_
_entity.id
_entity.type
_entity.pdbx_description
1 polymer ?
#
loop_
_entity_poly.entity_id
_entity_poly.type
_entity_poly.pdbx_seq_one_letter_code
_entity_poly.pdbx_strand_id
1 'polypeptide(L)'
;MTFAVNYLAPFLLTHVLLDVLKASAPARVVNVSSDSHEAGYIKLDNLQSKHPYGSMKVYGQAKLAVVLFTYELARRLEGTGVTVNCLHPGFVATHFGQRDAGPAFRLLVRVIGSFGTSPEKGAKTSIYLASSPKVEGVTGTYFVKSIPKRSAAISYDESLQRQLWEQSAKLVNL
;
A
#
# COMPACT_ATOMS: atom_id res chain seq x y z
N MET A 1 -8.44 -0.48 13.89
CA MET A 1 -7.08 -1.05 13.84
C MET A 1 -6.55 -1.26 12.41
N THR A 2 -7.31 -1.86 11.46
CA THR A 2 -6.83 -2.17 10.09
C THR A 2 -6.27 -0.95 9.33
N PHE A 3 -7.00 0.17 9.29
CA PHE A 3 -6.54 1.39 8.62
C PHE A 3 -5.27 1.97 9.27
N ALA A 4 -5.21 1.98 10.60
CA ALA A 4 -4.05 2.48 11.32
C ALA A 4 -2.77 1.68 10.99
N VAL A 5 -2.84 0.34 11.05
CA VAL A 5 -1.67 -0.52 10.83
C VAL A 5 -1.27 -0.59 9.35
N ASN A 6 -2.26 -0.68 8.43
CA ASN A 6 -1.95 -0.88 7.01
C ASN A 6 -1.65 0.40 6.24
N TYR A 7 -2.06 1.57 6.78
CA TYR A 7 -1.89 2.83 6.08
C TYR A 7 -1.27 3.94 6.95
N LEU A 8 -1.86 4.31 8.11
CA LEU A 8 -1.33 5.43 8.89
C LEU A 8 0.08 5.17 9.45
N ALA A 9 0.39 3.94 9.82
CA ALA A 9 1.73 3.59 10.30
C ALA A 9 2.80 3.73 9.19
N PRO A 10 2.64 3.18 7.97
CA PRO A 10 3.54 3.48 6.86
C PRO A 10 3.61 4.96 6.49
N PHE A 11 2.47 5.67 6.53
CA PHE A 11 2.41 7.11 6.28
C PHE A 11 3.31 7.86 7.29
N LEU A 12 3.11 7.66 8.59
CA LEU A 12 3.89 8.29 9.64
C LEU A 12 5.38 7.90 9.57
N LEU A 13 5.68 6.60 9.43
CA LEU A 13 7.06 6.11 9.33
C LEU A 13 7.80 6.78 8.16
N THR A 14 7.14 6.88 7.01
CA THR A 14 7.74 7.55 5.85
C THR A 14 8.03 9.02 6.13
N HIS A 15 7.09 9.74 6.78
CA HIS A 15 7.30 11.14 7.16
C HIS A 15 8.49 11.32 8.11
N VAL A 16 8.59 10.49 9.13
CA VAL A 16 9.71 10.54 10.09
C VAL A 16 11.05 10.29 9.39
N LEU A 17 11.07 9.50 8.33
CA LEU A 17 12.29 9.16 7.59
C LEU A 17 12.58 10.09 6.40
N LEU A 18 11.71 11.06 6.08
CA LEU A 18 11.84 11.86 4.84
C LEU A 18 13.18 12.58 4.72
N ASP A 19 13.67 13.20 5.77
CA ASP A 19 14.92 13.95 5.72
C ASP A 19 16.12 13.02 5.51
N VAL A 20 16.12 11.86 6.17
CA VAL A 20 17.15 10.83 5.97
C VAL A 20 17.09 10.27 4.54
N LEU A 21 15.90 10.01 4.00
CA LEU A 21 15.72 9.52 2.63
C LEU A 21 16.24 10.54 1.62
N LYS A 22 15.94 11.83 1.78
CA LYS A 22 16.44 12.90 0.91
C LYS A 22 17.96 13.04 1.00
N ALA A 23 18.51 13.01 2.21
CA ALA A 23 19.95 13.10 2.43
C ALA A 23 20.73 11.90 1.87
N SER A 24 20.06 10.75 1.74
CA SER A 24 20.62 9.49 1.25
C SER A 24 20.27 9.20 -0.23
N ALA A 25 19.81 10.21 -0.98
CA ALA A 25 19.46 10.01 -2.39
C ALA A 25 20.67 9.49 -3.21
N PRO A 26 20.46 8.56 -4.17
CA PRO A 26 19.18 8.03 -4.61
C PRO A 26 18.57 7.03 -3.60
N ALA A 27 17.32 7.26 -3.21
CA ALA A 27 16.60 6.42 -2.25
C ALA A 27 15.25 5.95 -2.83
N ARG A 28 14.72 4.85 -2.28
CA ARG A 28 13.49 4.22 -2.80
C ARG A 28 12.53 3.92 -1.67
N VAL A 29 11.28 4.38 -1.81
CA VAL A 29 10.15 3.99 -0.97
C VAL A 29 9.30 2.98 -1.75
N VAL A 30 9.10 1.80 -1.17
CA VAL A 30 8.33 0.71 -1.78
C VAL A 30 7.16 0.34 -0.88
N ASN A 31 5.96 0.72 -1.29
CA ASN A 31 4.74 0.49 -0.54
C ASN A 31 4.03 -0.79 -0.99
N VAL A 32 3.67 -1.66 -0.05
CA VAL A 32 2.94 -2.89 -0.35
C VAL A 32 1.44 -2.65 -0.25
N SER A 33 0.78 -2.57 -1.40
CA SER A 33 -0.67 -2.51 -1.54
C SER A 33 -1.26 -3.92 -1.78
N SER A 34 -2.41 -4.01 -2.41
CA SER A 34 -3.11 -5.24 -2.79
C SER A 34 -4.03 -4.93 -3.97
N ASP A 35 -4.44 -5.94 -4.73
CA ASP A 35 -5.54 -5.87 -5.70
C ASP A 35 -6.87 -5.47 -5.06
N SER A 36 -7.04 -5.72 -3.76
CA SER A 36 -8.19 -5.26 -2.99
C SER A 36 -8.41 -3.74 -3.03
N HIS A 37 -7.41 -2.94 -3.47
CA HIS A 37 -7.57 -1.51 -3.68
C HIS A 37 -8.57 -1.19 -4.80
N GLU A 38 -8.76 -2.09 -5.77
CA GLU A 38 -9.69 -1.92 -6.91
C GLU A 38 -11.16 -1.83 -6.44
N ALA A 39 -11.49 -2.55 -5.35
CA ALA A 39 -12.80 -2.49 -4.69
C ALA A 39 -12.84 -1.51 -3.51
N GLY A 40 -11.75 -0.79 -3.26
CA GLY A 40 -11.64 0.19 -2.20
C GLY A 40 -12.36 1.50 -2.53
N TYR A 41 -12.79 2.22 -1.51
CA TYR A 41 -13.26 3.60 -1.62
C TYR A 41 -12.83 4.37 -0.39
N ILE A 42 -12.60 5.69 -0.54
CA ILE A 42 -12.18 6.56 0.57
C ILE A 42 -13.40 7.32 1.10
N LYS A 43 -13.67 7.16 2.40
CA LYS A 43 -14.59 8.03 3.15
C LYS A 43 -13.75 8.91 4.07
N LEU A 44 -13.54 10.15 3.67
CA LEU A 44 -12.70 11.10 4.41
C LEU A 44 -13.23 11.39 5.82
N ASP A 45 -14.55 11.39 6.00
CA ASP A 45 -15.25 11.58 7.27
C ASP A 45 -15.20 10.34 8.17
N ASN A 46 -14.86 9.16 7.62
CA ASN A 46 -14.84 7.90 8.35
C ASN A 46 -13.66 6.99 7.96
N LEU A 47 -12.46 7.56 7.84
CA LEU A 47 -11.24 6.83 7.45
C LEU A 47 -10.95 5.63 8.36
N GLN A 48 -11.25 5.73 9.64
CA GLN A 48 -11.03 4.65 10.60
C GLN A 48 -12.14 3.59 10.59
N SER A 49 -13.20 3.79 9.79
CA SER A 49 -14.35 2.87 9.64
C SER A 49 -14.93 2.41 10.98
N LYS A 50 -15.23 3.38 11.84
CA LYS A 50 -15.76 3.08 13.18
C LYS A 50 -17.13 2.40 13.08
N HIS A 51 -17.99 2.86 12.15
CA HIS A 51 -19.33 2.31 11.94
C HIS A 51 -19.80 2.57 10.49
N PRO A 52 -20.42 1.61 9.80
CA PRO A 52 -20.40 0.16 10.04
C PRO A 52 -19.01 -0.44 9.68
N TYR A 53 -18.58 -1.44 10.45
CA TYR A 53 -17.32 -2.13 10.22
C TYR A 53 -17.52 -3.35 9.32
N GLY A 54 -16.76 -3.42 8.20
CA GLY A 54 -16.69 -4.58 7.34
C GLY A 54 -15.23 -4.86 6.99
N SER A 55 -14.67 -5.95 7.47
CA SER A 55 -13.22 -6.24 7.42
C SER A 55 -12.62 -6.09 6.02
N MET A 56 -13.25 -6.66 4.99
CA MET A 56 -12.77 -6.57 3.59
C MET A 56 -12.90 -5.16 3.02
N LYS A 57 -13.98 -4.42 3.36
CA LYS A 57 -14.16 -3.03 2.94
C LYS A 57 -13.10 -2.12 3.53
N VAL A 58 -12.82 -2.27 4.84
CA VAL A 58 -11.79 -1.50 5.54
C VAL A 58 -10.40 -1.85 5.03
N TYR A 59 -10.15 -3.11 4.70
CA TYR A 59 -8.90 -3.53 4.09
C TYR A 59 -8.72 -2.94 2.69
N GLY A 60 -9.73 -3.02 1.83
CA GLY A 60 -9.73 -2.39 0.49
C GLY A 60 -9.51 -0.88 0.57
N GLN A 61 -10.19 -0.19 1.51
CA GLN A 61 -9.97 1.23 1.77
C GLN A 61 -8.51 1.53 2.16
N ALA A 62 -7.93 0.75 3.08
CA ALA A 62 -6.55 0.95 3.50
C ALA A 62 -5.56 0.72 2.35
N LYS A 63 -5.80 -0.28 1.49
CA LYS A 63 -4.92 -0.57 0.35
C LYS A 63 -5.08 0.44 -0.79
N LEU A 64 -6.27 1.01 -0.98
CA LEU A 64 -6.46 2.18 -1.87
C LEU A 64 -5.74 3.41 -1.31
N ALA A 65 -5.83 3.66 0.00
CA ALA A 65 -5.12 4.74 0.65
C ALA A 65 -3.59 4.65 0.46
N VAL A 66 -3.02 3.45 0.48
CA VAL A 66 -1.60 3.22 0.17
C VAL A 66 -1.25 3.64 -1.26
N VAL A 67 -2.11 3.35 -2.25
CA VAL A 67 -1.88 3.75 -3.65
C VAL A 67 -1.96 5.27 -3.80
N LEU A 68 -3.02 5.90 -3.26
CA LEU A 68 -3.20 7.36 -3.27
C LEU A 68 -2.01 8.09 -2.61
N PHE A 69 -1.57 7.60 -1.45
CA PHE A 69 -0.40 8.11 -0.74
C PHE A 69 0.88 7.99 -1.58
N THR A 70 1.08 6.85 -2.24
CA THR A 70 2.24 6.64 -3.10
C THR A 70 2.32 7.68 -4.21
N TYR A 71 1.21 7.98 -4.86
CA TYR A 71 1.16 8.94 -5.96
C TYR A 71 1.35 10.38 -5.47
N GLU A 72 0.72 10.75 -4.35
CA GLU A 72 0.91 12.06 -3.75
C GLU A 72 2.34 12.26 -3.27
N LEU A 73 2.91 11.28 -2.58
CA LEU A 73 4.28 11.34 -2.09
C LEU A 73 5.30 11.42 -3.24
N ALA A 74 5.06 10.69 -4.34
CA ALA A 74 5.92 10.75 -5.53
C ALA A 74 5.98 12.18 -6.11
N ARG A 75 4.83 12.87 -6.20
CA ARG A 75 4.81 14.28 -6.65
C ARG A 75 5.52 15.23 -5.67
N ARG A 76 5.32 15.03 -4.37
CA ARG A 76 5.95 15.86 -3.34
C ARG A 76 7.47 15.70 -3.28
N LEU A 77 7.98 14.56 -3.75
CA LEU A 77 9.41 14.26 -3.77
C LEU A 77 10.07 14.42 -5.14
N GLU A 78 9.35 15.02 -6.09
CA GLU A 78 9.91 15.33 -7.41
C GLU A 78 11.20 16.15 -7.28
N GLY A 79 12.24 15.78 -8.03
CA GLY A 79 13.55 16.45 -8.00
C GLY A 79 14.44 16.14 -6.81
N THR A 80 13.98 15.36 -5.81
CA THR A 80 14.78 15.05 -4.60
C THR A 80 15.69 13.84 -4.77
N GLY A 81 15.54 13.06 -5.85
CA GLY A 81 16.24 11.79 -6.03
C GLY A 81 15.63 10.62 -5.23
N VAL A 82 14.50 10.84 -4.54
CA VAL A 82 13.75 9.78 -3.85
C VAL A 82 12.60 9.32 -4.74
N THR A 83 12.55 8.05 -5.07
CA THR A 83 11.45 7.44 -5.84
C THR A 83 10.45 6.72 -4.93
N VAL A 84 9.17 6.75 -5.29
CA VAL A 84 8.09 6.16 -4.50
C VAL A 84 7.20 5.34 -5.40
N ASN A 85 7.15 4.03 -5.17
CA ASN A 85 6.32 3.12 -5.95
C ASN A 85 5.51 2.20 -5.03
N CYS A 86 4.42 1.64 -5.55
CA CYS A 86 3.66 0.63 -4.82
C CYS A 86 3.44 -0.63 -5.67
N LEU A 87 3.07 -1.70 -5.01
CA LEU A 87 2.90 -2.99 -5.64
C LEU A 87 1.77 -3.83 -5.02
N HIS A 88 1.30 -4.80 -5.80
CA HIS A 88 0.56 -5.97 -5.31
C HIS A 88 1.48 -7.20 -5.34
N PRO A 89 1.67 -7.90 -4.20
CA PRO A 89 2.59 -9.04 -4.13
C PRO A 89 2.02 -10.33 -4.75
N GLY A 90 0.78 -10.31 -5.21
CA GLY A 90 0.04 -11.51 -5.56
C GLY A 90 -0.66 -12.13 -4.34
N PHE A 91 -1.36 -13.24 -4.57
CA PHE A 91 -1.96 -14.02 -3.49
C PHE A 91 -0.88 -14.90 -2.86
N VAL A 92 -0.27 -14.41 -1.78
CA VAL A 92 0.81 -15.12 -1.08
C VAL A 92 0.21 -16.05 -0.02
N ALA A 93 0.63 -17.32 -0.05
CA ALA A 93 0.24 -18.32 0.94
C ALA A 93 0.89 -18.00 2.29
N THR A 94 0.27 -17.11 3.08
CA THR A 94 0.70 -16.74 4.43
C THR A 94 -0.40 -17.04 5.45
N HIS A 95 -0.08 -16.96 6.73
CA HIS A 95 -1.06 -17.07 7.81
C HIS A 95 -1.99 -15.85 7.95
N PHE A 96 -2.11 -15.04 6.89
CA PHE A 96 -2.93 -13.83 6.87
C PHE A 96 -4.41 -14.15 7.15
N GLY A 97 -5.00 -13.45 8.11
CA GLY A 97 -6.42 -13.60 8.48
C GLY A 97 -6.77 -14.84 9.30
N GLN A 98 -5.80 -15.68 9.70
CA GLN A 98 -6.07 -16.93 10.43
C GLN A 98 -6.27 -16.74 11.94
N ARG A 99 -5.79 -15.65 12.55
CA ARG A 99 -5.79 -15.47 14.02
C ARG A 99 -7.19 -15.45 14.63
N ASP A 100 -8.15 -14.78 13.97
CA ASP A 100 -9.50 -14.57 14.49
C ASP A 100 -10.58 -15.32 13.67
N ALA A 101 -10.15 -16.26 12.83
CA ALA A 101 -11.03 -16.97 11.91
C ALA A 101 -11.52 -18.29 12.52
N GLY A 102 -12.81 -18.57 12.37
CA GLY A 102 -13.39 -19.86 12.74
C GLY A 102 -12.81 -21.04 11.94
N PRO A 103 -13.00 -22.29 12.40
CA PRO A 103 -12.37 -23.48 11.82
C PRO A 103 -12.68 -23.68 10.34
N ALA A 104 -13.88 -23.36 9.89
CA ALA A 104 -14.28 -23.45 8.46
C ALA A 104 -13.49 -22.46 7.58
N PHE A 105 -13.27 -21.24 8.05
CA PHE A 105 -12.47 -20.25 7.31
C PHE A 105 -10.98 -20.63 7.31
N ARG A 106 -10.46 -21.19 8.40
CA ARG A 106 -9.09 -21.73 8.45
C ARG A 106 -8.89 -22.85 7.43
N LEU A 107 -9.86 -23.74 7.29
CA LEU A 107 -9.82 -24.82 6.30
C LEU A 107 -9.87 -24.24 4.88
N LEU A 108 -10.76 -23.29 4.62
CA LEU A 108 -10.85 -22.59 3.33
C LEU A 108 -9.54 -21.90 2.97
N VAL A 109 -8.93 -21.14 3.90
CA VAL A 109 -7.64 -20.46 3.70
C VAL A 109 -6.52 -21.47 3.48
N ARG A 110 -6.56 -22.62 4.13
CA ARG A 110 -5.57 -23.70 3.94
C ARG A 110 -5.67 -24.33 2.55
N VAL A 111 -6.90 -24.55 2.06
CA VAL A 111 -7.14 -25.08 0.69
C VAL A 111 -6.75 -24.04 -0.36
N ILE A 112 -7.17 -22.79 -0.21
CA ILE A 112 -6.81 -21.70 -1.13
C ILE A 112 -5.31 -21.39 -1.03
N GLY A 113 -4.72 -21.49 0.16
CA GLY A 113 -3.29 -21.28 0.40
C GLY A 113 -2.40 -22.28 -0.34
N SER A 114 -2.88 -23.51 -0.60
CA SER A 114 -2.15 -24.49 -1.42
C SER A 114 -2.02 -24.08 -2.90
N PHE A 115 -2.90 -23.17 -3.38
CA PHE A 115 -2.79 -22.55 -4.71
C PHE A 115 -2.12 -21.17 -4.67
N GLY A 116 -1.73 -20.70 -3.48
CA GLY A 116 -1.07 -19.41 -3.30
C GLY A 116 0.37 -19.44 -3.79
N THR A 117 0.86 -18.25 -4.10
CA THR A 117 2.28 -18.04 -4.43
C THR A 117 3.14 -18.21 -3.17
N SER A 118 4.32 -18.86 -3.29
CA SER A 118 5.25 -18.96 -2.15
C SER A 118 5.71 -17.56 -1.68
N PRO A 119 6.12 -17.41 -0.41
CA PRO A 119 6.63 -16.12 0.11
C PRO A 119 7.76 -15.53 -0.75
N GLU A 120 8.67 -16.37 -1.24
CA GLU A 120 9.79 -15.95 -2.09
C GLU A 120 9.32 -15.38 -3.43
N LYS A 121 8.30 -16.01 -4.04
CA LYS A 121 7.69 -15.49 -5.27
C LYS A 121 6.90 -14.20 -5.00
N GLY A 122 6.22 -14.10 -3.83
CA GLY A 122 5.52 -12.89 -3.41
C GLY A 122 6.46 -11.71 -3.19
N ALA A 123 7.66 -11.96 -2.69
CA ALA A 123 8.69 -10.94 -2.45
C ALA A 123 9.35 -10.40 -3.73
N LYS A 124 9.28 -11.12 -4.86
CA LYS A 124 10.00 -10.75 -6.09
C LYS A 124 9.78 -9.32 -6.56
N THR A 125 8.53 -8.84 -6.54
CA THR A 125 8.22 -7.47 -6.97
C THR A 125 8.76 -6.44 -5.99
N SER A 126 8.72 -6.70 -4.68
CA SER A 126 9.31 -5.82 -3.66
C SER A 126 10.83 -5.72 -3.84
N ILE A 127 11.51 -6.86 -4.02
CA ILE A 127 12.96 -6.91 -4.27
C ILE A 127 13.29 -6.17 -5.58
N TYR A 128 12.55 -6.43 -6.65
CA TYR A 128 12.73 -5.76 -7.94
C TYR A 128 12.65 -4.24 -7.81
N LEU A 129 11.64 -3.72 -7.12
CA LEU A 129 11.48 -2.27 -6.92
C LEU A 129 12.56 -1.69 -6.02
N ALA A 130 13.01 -2.44 -5.02
CA ALA A 130 14.01 -1.97 -4.08
C ALA A 130 15.44 -1.95 -4.68
N SER A 131 15.78 -2.87 -5.58
CA SER A 131 17.18 -3.10 -5.97
C SER A 131 17.48 -3.08 -7.47
N SER A 132 16.47 -3.25 -8.35
CA SER A 132 16.75 -3.34 -9.79
C SER A 132 17.15 -1.99 -10.39
N PRO A 133 18.21 -1.95 -11.22
CA PRO A 133 18.55 -0.76 -12.00
C PRO A 133 17.50 -0.42 -13.07
N LYS A 134 16.68 -1.38 -13.49
CA LYS A 134 15.62 -1.16 -14.50
C LYS A 134 14.50 -0.23 -14.06
N VAL A 135 14.37 0.03 -12.76
CA VAL A 135 13.39 0.97 -12.19
C VAL A 135 14.06 2.20 -11.59
N GLU A 136 15.30 2.47 -11.97
CA GLU A 136 15.97 3.72 -11.60
C GLU A 136 15.18 4.93 -12.14
N GLY A 137 14.92 5.91 -11.29
CA GLY A 137 14.11 7.09 -11.65
C GLY A 137 12.60 6.82 -11.82
N VAL A 138 12.15 5.57 -11.82
CA VAL A 138 10.71 5.27 -11.92
C VAL A 138 10.03 5.59 -10.59
N THR A 139 9.04 6.49 -10.62
CA THR A 139 8.30 6.94 -9.43
C THR A 139 6.80 7.06 -9.74
N GLY A 140 5.95 7.07 -8.72
CA GLY A 140 4.51 7.22 -8.87
C GLY A 140 3.84 6.08 -9.65
N THR A 141 4.35 4.85 -9.53
CA THR A 141 3.88 3.74 -10.35
C THR A 141 3.43 2.55 -9.49
N TYR A 142 2.34 1.92 -9.92
CA TYR A 142 1.82 0.67 -9.34
C TYR A 142 2.31 -0.53 -10.14
N PHE A 143 2.80 -1.57 -9.45
CA PHE A 143 3.39 -2.76 -10.04
C PHE A 143 2.67 -4.05 -9.65
N VAL A 144 2.56 -4.96 -10.63
CA VAL A 144 2.13 -6.35 -10.42
C VAL A 144 3.12 -7.26 -11.14
N LYS A 145 3.67 -8.26 -10.45
CA LYS A 145 4.66 -9.20 -11.03
C LYS A 145 5.83 -8.49 -11.72
N SER A 146 6.36 -7.43 -11.09
CA SER A 146 7.46 -6.59 -11.59
C SER A 146 7.17 -5.84 -12.90
N ILE A 147 5.89 -5.70 -13.27
CA ILE A 147 5.44 -4.99 -14.47
C ILE A 147 4.57 -3.81 -14.03
N PRO A 148 4.76 -2.59 -14.57
CA PRO A 148 3.85 -1.48 -14.36
C PRO A 148 2.43 -1.84 -14.78
N LYS A 149 1.44 -1.52 -13.94
CA LYS A 149 0.02 -1.74 -14.20
C LYS A 149 -0.79 -0.51 -13.77
N ARG A 150 -1.90 -0.25 -14.46
CA ARG A 150 -2.85 0.77 -13.98
C ARG A 150 -3.51 0.27 -12.71
N SER A 151 -3.57 1.14 -11.71
CA SER A 151 -4.35 0.94 -10.49
C SER A 151 -5.81 1.38 -10.70
N ALA A 152 -6.64 1.29 -9.66
CA ALA A 152 -8.03 1.73 -9.70
C ALA A 152 -8.15 3.18 -10.21
N ALA A 153 -9.12 3.48 -11.07
CA ALA A 153 -9.29 4.80 -11.69
C ALA A 153 -9.33 5.94 -10.66
N ILE A 154 -10.01 5.71 -9.53
CA ILE A 154 -10.12 6.69 -8.43
C ILE A 154 -8.76 7.05 -7.82
N SER A 155 -7.75 6.18 -7.92
CA SER A 155 -6.43 6.45 -7.36
C SER A 155 -5.66 7.55 -8.09
N TYR A 156 -6.11 7.94 -9.29
CA TYR A 156 -5.54 9.04 -10.07
C TYR A 156 -6.22 10.40 -9.80
N ASP A 157 -7.21 10.45 -8.91
CA ASP A 157 -7.82 11.70 -8.46
C ASP A 157 -6.86 12.44 -7.50
N GLU A 158 -6.17 13.43 -8.05
CA GLU A 158 -5.21 14.23 -7.29
C GLU A 158 -5.85 15.04 -6.15
N SER A 159 -7.11 15.45 -6.32
CA SER A 159 -7.84 16.15 -5.24
C SER A 159 -8.05 15.22 -4.06
N LEU A 160 -8.48 13.98 -4.33
CA LEU A 160 -8.64 12.97 -3.29
C LEU A 160 -7.30 12.60 -2.63
N GLN A 161 -6.21 12.52 -3.41
CA GLN A 161 -4.87 12.24 -2.88
C GLN A 161 -4.43 13.32 -1.89
N ARG A 162 -4.61 14.61 -2.23
CA ARG A 162 -4.30 15.75 -1.35
C ARG A 162 -5.16 15.76 -0.10
N GLN A 163 -6.47 15.57 -0.25
CA GLN A 163 -7.40 15.53 0.90
C GLN A 163 -7.09 14.38 1.85
N LEU A 164 -6.79 13.19 1.31
CA LEU A 164 -6.38 12.04 2.13
C LEU A 164 -5.08 12.34 2.88
N TRP A 165 -4.10 12.96 2.23
CA TRP A 165 -2.85 13.37 2.86
C TRP A 165 -3.09 14.28 4.04
N GLU A 166 -3.85 15.36 3.87
CA GLU A 166 -4.15 16.33 4.92
C GLU A 166 -4.88 15.71 6.11
N GLN A 167 -5.88 14.86 5.83
CA GLN A 167 -6.60 14.15 6.89
C GLN A 167 -5.70 13.15 7.62
N SER A 168 -4.80 12.49 6.90
CA SER A 168 -3.85 11.55 7.50
C SER A 168 -2.84 12.26 8.38
N ALA A 169 -2.30 13.40 7.94
CA ALA A 169 -1.39 14.23 8.74
C ALA A 169 -2.04 14.64 10.07
N LYS A 170 -3.30 15.13 10.02
CA LYS A 170 -4.08 15.46 11.24
C LYS A 170 -4.26 14.24 12.17
N LEU A 171 -4.50 13.05 11.61
CA LEU A 171 -4.73 11.83 12.41
C LEU A 171 -3.48 11.33 13.11
N VAL A 172 -2.28 11.70 12.63
CA VAL A 172 -1.00 11.29 13.21
C VAL A 172 -0.24 12.45 13.85
N ASN A 173 -0.88 13.62 14.00
CA ASN A 173 -0.34 14.84 14.61
C ASN A 173 0.95 15.37 13.93
N LEU A 174 0.93 15.40 12.58
CA LEU A 174 1.94 16.03 11.73
C LEU A 174 1.49 17.41 11.27
#